data_6b9281ff38a0f2e87bebd55df1090a12
#
_entry.id   6b9281ff38a0f2e87bebd55df1090a12
#
_cell.length_a   1.000
_cell.length_b   1.000
_cell.length_c   1.000
_cell.angle_alpha   90.00
_cell.angle_beta   90.00
_cell.angle_gamma   90.00
#
_symmetry.space_group_name_H-M   'P 1'
#
loop_
_entity.id
_entity.type
_entity.pdbx_description
1 polymer ?
#
loop_
_entity_poly.entity_id
_entity_poly.type
_entity_poly.pdbx_seq_one_letter_code
_entity_poly.pdbx_strand_id
1 'polypeptide(L)'
;TGKTYVYTKTIFELNRKYGFTKFVIVVPSVAIREGVYKSFQVTQEHFGLQYDNVPCRYFIYNSAKLSDVRQFATSSNIEVMIINIDAFKKAENIINQAQDRLNGETAMGFIQNTHPIVIIDEPQSVDNTPKAKEAIATLNPLCVLRYSATHREKINLLYRLTPVDAYQMGLVKQIAVSSN
;
A
#
# COMPACT_ATOMS: atom_id res chain seq x y z
N THR A 1 -8.56 -3.78 13.97
CA THR A 1 -8.98 -2.47 14.47
C THR A 1 -9.84 -1.74 13.44
N GLY A 2 -10.61 -0.74 13.90
CA GLY A 2 -11.46 0.06 13.02
C GLY A 2 -10.71 0.76 11.89
N LYS A 3 -9.47 1.18 12.14
CA LYS A 3 -8.62 1.84 11.16
C LYS A 3 -8.30 0.92 9.98
N THR A 4 -7.89 -0.32 10.25
CA THR A 4 -7.58 -1.29 9.21
C THR A 4 -8.80 -1.61 8.37
N TYR A 5 -9.97 -1.75 9.01
CA TYR A 5 -11.23 -1.94 8.31
C TYR A 5 -11.48 -0.80 7.32
N VAL A 6 -11.28 0.44 7.76
CA VAL A 6 -11.55 1.63 6.94
C VAL A 6 -10.67 1.67 5.70
N TYR A 7 -9.36 1.48 5.84
CA TYR A 7 -8.53 1.55 4.64
C TYR A 7 -8.66 0.30 3.76
N THR A 8 -9.03 -0.85 4.33
CA THR A 8 -9.38 -2.02 3.51
C THR A 8 -10.60 -1.71 2.66
N LYS A 9 -11.63 -1.11 3.24
CA LYS A 9 -12.81 -0.67 2.49
C LYS A 9 -12.43 0.34 1.41
N THR A 10 -11.53 1.25 1.71
CA THR A 10 -11.04 2.23 0.74
C THR A 10 -10.39 1.53 -0.47
N ILE A 11 -9.61 0.47 -0.24
CA ILE A 11 -9.02 -0.31 -1.32
C ILE A 11 -10.10 -0.85 -2.27
N PHE A 12 -11.11 -1.49 -1.71
CA PHE A 12 -12.19 -2.06 -2.53
C PHE A 12 -13.02 -0.98 -3.24
N GLU A 13 -13.27 0.15 -2.57
CA GLU A 13 -14.01 1.26 -3.20
C GLU A 13 -13.21 1.89 -4.35
N LEU A 14 -11.91 2.07 -4.17
CA LEU A 14 -11.05 2.59 -5.23
C LEU A 14 -11.01 1.65 -6.43
N ASN A 15 -10.99 0.34 -6.19
CA ASN A 15 -11.07 -0.62 -7.26
C ASN A 15 -12.43 -0.57 -7.96
N ARG A 16 -13.51 -0.58 -7.20
CA ARG A 16 -14.87 -0.58 -7.76
C ARG A 16 -15.16 0.65 -8.58
N LYS A 17 -14.78 1.83 -8.08
CA LYS A 17 -15.09 3.11 -8.72
C LYS A 17 -14.15 3.46 -9.86
N TYR A 18 -12.87 3.13 -9.72
CA TYR A 18 -11.82 3.64 -10.61
C TYR A 18 -10.94 2.55 -11.23
N GLY A 19 -11.09 1.31 -10.80
CA GLY A 19 -10.30 0.21 -11.33
C GLY A 19 -8.87 0.09 -10.81
N PHE A 20 -8.50 0.81 -9.76
CA PHE A 20 -7.16 0.70 -9.19
C PHE A 20 -6.94 -0.69 -8.58
N THR A 21 -5.76 -1.26 -8.82
CA THR A 21 -5.45 -2.64 -8.43
C THR A 21 -4.17 -2.80 -7.61
N LYS A 22 -3.30 -1.78 -7.54
CA LYS A 22 -1.99 -1.92 -6.88
C LYS A 22 -1.91 -1.06 -5.63
N PHE A 23 -1.78 -1.72 -4.48
CA PHE A 23 -1.78 -1.06 -3.17
C PHE A 23 -0.60 -1.56 -2.35
N VAL A 24 0.10 -0.63 -1.70
CA VAL A 24 1.19 -0.93 -0.78
C VAL A 24 0.84 -0.34 0.58
N ILE A 25 0.79 -1.16 1.62
CA ILE A 25 0.55 -0.71 2.99
C ILE A 25 1.88 -0.70 3.71
N VAL A 26 2.33 0.49 4.12
CA VAL A 26 3.58 0.68 4.84
C VAL A 26 3.29 0.79 6.33
N VAL A 27 3.95 -0.05 7.11
CA VAL A 27 3.76 -0.14 8.56
C VAL A 27 5.08 0.13 9.29
N PRO A 28 5.02 0.58 10.56
CA PRO A 28 6.24 0.92 11.31
C PRO A 28 6.92 -0.25 11.99
N SER A 29 6.24 -1.38 12.17
CA SER A 29 6.80 -2.49 12.95
C SER A 29 6.26 -3.84 12.48
N VAL A 30 6.97 -4.90 12.86
CA VAL A 30 6.55 -6.28 12.59
C VAL A 30 5.21 -6.60 13.25
N ALA A 31 5.00 -6.13 14.47
CA ALA A 31 3.74 -6.40 15.20
C ALA A 31 2.54 -5.80 14.47
N ILE A 32 2.65 -4.55 13.98
CA ILE A 32 1.58 -3.91 13.21
C ILE A 32 1.39 -4.61 11.87
N ARG A 33 2.47 -5.00 11.22
CA ARG A 33 2.43 -5.75 9.97
C ARG A 33 1.61 -7.03 10.11
N GLU A 34 1.89 -7.82 11.15
CA GLU A 34 1.17 -9.06 11.41
C GLU A 34 -0.30 -8.80 11.74
N GLY A 35 -0.58 -7.72 12.49
CA GLY A 35 -1.94 -7.32 12.82
C GLY A 35 -2.74 -6.93 11.59
N VAL A 36 -2.14 -6.21 10.66
CA VAL A 36 -2.78 -5.83 9.39
C VAL A 36 -3.08 -7.07 8.56
N TYR A 37 -2.11 -7.97 8.43
CA TYR A 37 -2.31 -9.21 7.69
C TYR A 37 -3.46 -10.03 8.27
N LYS A 38 -3.50 -10.17 9.60
CA LYS A 38 -4.56 -10.89 10.29
C LYS A 38 -5.93 -10.23 10.07
N SER A 39 -5.98 -8.91 10.06
CA SER A 39 -7.23 -8.18 9.77
C SER A 39 -7.74 -8.50 8.37
N PHE A 40 -6.88 -8.59 7.38
CA PHE A 40 -7.27 -9.01 6.04
C PHE A 40 -7.85 -10.42 6.04
N GLN A 41 -7.22 -11.35 6.77
CA GLN A 41 -7.73 -12.72 6.86
C GLN A 41 -9.11 -12.77 7.50
N VAL A 42 -9.31 -12.05 8.60
CA VAL A 42 -10.58 -12.05 9.34
C VAL A 42 -11.71 -11.41 8.55
N THR A 43 -11.41 -10.35 7.78
CA THR A 43 -12.43 -9.61 7.03
C THR A 43 -12.62 -10.08 5.60
N GLN A 44 -11.88 -11.08 5.15
CA GLN A 44 -11.90 -11.54 3.77
C GLN A 44 -13.30 -11.94 3.30
N GLU A 45 -14.00 -12.72 4.10
CA GLU A 45 -15.35 -13.16 3.77
C GLU A 45 -16.33 -11.99 3.73
N HIS A 46 -16.22 -11.09 4.72
CA HIS A 46 -17.05 -9.89 4.79
C HIS A 46 -16.92 -9.03 3.51
N PHE A 47 -15.71 -8.73 3.10
CA PHE A 47 -15.49 -7.93 1.90
C PHE A 47 -15.82 -8.70 0.63
N GLY A 48 -15.64 -10.02 0.63
CA GLY A 48 -16.08 -10.86 -0.47
C GLY A 48 -17.57 -10.73 -0.72
N LEU A 49 -18.36 -10.80 0.33
CA LEU A 49 -19.81 -10.63 0.22
C LEU A 49 -20.20 -9.21 -0.22
N GLN A 50 -19.50 -8.21 0.27
CA GLN A 50 -19.81 -6.81 -0.01
C GLN A 50 -19.43 -6.39 -1.43
N TYR A 51 -18.41 -7.01 -2.03
CA TYR A 51 -17.85 -6.62 -3.33
C TYR A 51 -17.85 -7.76 -4.35
N ASP A 52 -18.86 -8.62 -4.29
CA ASP A 52 -19.12 -9.68 -5.29
C ASP A 52 -17.92 -10.61 -5.51
N ASN A 53 -17.20 -10.92 -4.45
CA ASN A 53 -16.02 -11.81 -4.48
C ASN A 53 -14.96 -11.39 -5.51
N VAL A 54 -14.76 -10.07 -5.68
CA VAL A 54 -13.69 -9.58 -6.55
C VAL A 54 -12.35 -10.17 -6.09
N PRO A 55 -11.55 -10.73 -7.01
CA PRO A 55 -10.26 -11.31 -6.61
C PRO A 55 -9.36 -10.27 -5.98
N CYS A 56 -8.84 -10.59 -4.79
CA CYS A 56 -7.93 -9.73 -4.05
C CYS A 56 -6.88 -10.59 -3.38
N ARG A 57 -5.62 -10.37 -3.74
CA ARG A 57 -4.50 -11.05 -3.09
C ARG A 57 -3.82 -10.04 -2.15
N TYR A 58 -3.55 -10.46 -0.93
CA TYR A 58 -2.76 -9.69 0.03
C TYR A 58 -1.62 -10.56 0.54
N PHE A 59 -0.47 -9.96 0.74
CA PHE A 59 0.70 -10.68 1.20
C PHE A 59 1.65 -9.75 1.94
N ILE A 60 2.49 -10.34 2.79
CA ILE A 60 3.57 -9.62 3.46
C ILE A 60 4.81 -9.73 2.59
N TYR A 61 5.46 -8.59 2.32
CA TYR A 61 6.73 -8.59 1.61
C TYR A 61 7.74 -9.49 2.33
N ASN A 62 8.37 -10.38 1.57
CA ASN A 62 9.40 -11.29 2.07
C ASN A 62 10.55 -11.34 1.06
N SER A 63 11.75 -10.93 1.50
CA SER A 63 12.94 -10.92 0.66
C SER A 63 13.35 -12.30 0.17
N ALA A 64 12.93 -13.37 0.84
CA ALA A 64 13.17 -14.74 0.42
C ALA A 64 12.22 -15.20 -0.68
N LYS A 65 11.13 -14.46 -0.93
CA LYS A 65 10.10 -14.85 -1.89
C LYS A 65 9.73 -13.67 -2.81
N LEU A 66 10.69 -13.24 -3.61
CA LEU A 66 10.50 -12.09 -4.51
C LEU A 66 9.55 -12.38 -5.67
N SER A 67 9.19 -13.66 -5.90
CA SER A 67 8.13 -14.01 -6.85
C SER A 67 6.78 -13.38 -6.51
N ASP A 68 6.52 -13.12 -5.22
CA ASP A 68 5.31 -12.41 -4.80
C ASP A 68 5.29 -10.97 -5.34
N VAL A 69 6.44 -10.30 -5.39
CA VAL A 69 6.55 -8.94 -5.92
C VAL A 69 6.33 -8.94 -7.43
N ARG A 70 6.88 -9.93 -8.13
CA ARG A 70 6.64 -10.08 -9.57
C ARG A 70 5.15 -10.27 -9.85
N GLN A 71 4.49 -11.14 -9.09
CA GLN A 71 3.05 -11.37 -9.23
C GLN A 71 2.26 -10.09 -8.93
N PHE A 72 2.65 -9.35 -7.90
CA PHE A 72 2.05 -8.05 -7.58
C PHE A 72 2.09 -7.13 -8.81
N ALA A 73 3.22 -7.06 -9.48
CA ALA A 73 3.41 -6.17 -10.61
C ALA A 73 2.66 -6.62 -11.88
N THR A 74 2.55 -7.93 -12.11
CA THR A 74 2.04 -8.47 -13.37
C THR A 74 0.57 -8.88 -13.34
N SER A 75 -0.01 -9.07 -12.15
CA SER A 75 -1.42 -9.44 -12.01
C SER A 75 -2.34 -8.30 -12.43
N SER A 76 -3.49 -8.67 -13.00
CA SER A 76 -4.56 -7.70 -13.31
C SER A 76 -5.59 -7.57 -12.17
N ASN A 77 -5.46 -8.36 -11.11
CA ASN A 77 -6.35 -8.33 -9.97
C ASN A 77 -5.86 -7.35 -8.90
N ILE A 78 -6.70 -7.12 -7.88
CA ILE A 78 -6.28 -6.33 -6.71
C ILE A 78 -5.12 -7.05 -6.02
N GLU A 79 -4.01 -6.34 -5.87
CA GLU A 79 -2.81 -6.82 -5.19
C GLU A 79 -2.47 -5.86 -4.06
N VAL A 80 -2.36 -6.37 -2.85
CA VAL A 80 -2.04 -5.58 -1.66
C VAL A 80 -0.76 -6.12 -1.04
N MET A 81 0.30 -5.33 -1.04
CA MET A 81 1.56 -5.68 -0.41
C MET A 81 1.69 -4.96 0.92
N ILE A 82 1.92 -5.71 1.99
CA ILE A 82 2.14 -5.17 3.33
C ILE A 82 3.65 -5.20 3.59
N ILE A 83 4.24 -4.05 3.91
CA ILE A 83 5.68 -3.94 4.06
C ILE A 83 6.06 -3.03 5.22
N ASN A 84 7.05 -3.47 6.01
CA ASN A 84 7.64 -2.65 7.06
C ASN A 84 8.57 -1.63 6.42
N ILE A 85 8.53 -0.38 6.91
CA ILE A 85 9.39 0.71 6.41
C ILE A 85 10.88 0.32 6.41
N ASP A 86 11.32 -0.46 7.37
CA ASP A 86 12.73 -0.86 7.47
C ASP A 86 13.17 -1.80 6.35
N ALA A 87 12.23 -2.42 5.62
CA ALA A 87 12.56 -3.34 4.53
C ALA A 87 13.01 -2.62 3.25
N PHE A 88 12.78 -1.33 3.13
CA PHE A 88 13.17 -0.57 1.92
C PHE A 88 13.79 0.79 2.19
N LYS A 89 14.04 1.11 3.45
CA LYS A 89 14.55 2.41 3.88
C LYS A 89 16.02 2.64 3.52
N LYS A 90 16.79 1.55 3.38
CA LYS A 90 18.23 1.60 3.12
C LYS A 90 18.57 1.04 1.74
N ALA A 91 19.58 1.62 1.09
CA ALA A 91 20.01 1.18 -0.24
C ALA A 91 20.46 -0.29 -0.25
N GLU A 92 21.05 -0.77 0.84
CA GLU A 92 21.53 -2.14 0.97
C GLU A 92 20.40 -3.17 1.18
N ASN A 93 19.15 -2.75 1.39
CA ASN A 93 18.05 -3.69 1.48
C ASN A 93 17.90 -4.50 0.18
N ILE A 94 17.55 -5.77 0.30
CA ILE A 94 17.43 -6.70 -0.84
C ILE A 94 16.47 -6.16 -1.91
N ILE A 95 15.40 -5.50 -1.50
CA ILE A 95 14.40 -4.93 -2.40
C ILE A 95 15.02 -3.94 -3.40
N ASN A 96 16.12 -3.29 -3.02
CA ASN A 96 16.81 -2.28 -3.83
C ASN A 96 17.98 -2.84 -4.62
N GLN A 97 18.21 -4.15 -4.59
CA GLN A 97 19.35 -4.79 -5.25
C GLN A 97 18.90 -5.62 -6.45
N ALA A 98 19.70 -5.62 -7.50
CA ALA A 98 19.46 -6.47 -8.65
C ALA A 98 19.51 -7.95 -8.25
N GLN A 99 18.60 -8.76 -8.78
CA GLN A 99 18.47 -10.16 -8.44
C GLN A 99 18.45 -11.03 -9.70
N ASP A 100 19.23 -12.09 -9.71
CA ASP A 100 19.24 -13.06 -10.82
C ASP A 100 17.85 -13.68 -11.04
N ARG A 101 17.16 -14.00 -9.94
CA ARG A 101 15.81 -14.57 -10.00
C ARG A 101 14.75 -13.60 -10.53
N LEU A 102 15.11 -12.33 -10.71
CA LEU A 102 14.28 -11.29 -11.35
C LEU A 102 14.92 -10.81 -12.66
N ASN A 103 15.76 -11.64 -13.28
CA ASN A 103 16.45 -11.34 -14.53
C ASN A 103 17.31 -10.07 -14.44
N GLY A 104 17.98 -9.87 -13.30
CA GLY A 104 18.85 -8.72 -13.07
C GLY A 104 18.14 -7.45 -12.65
N GLU A 105 16.82 -7.47 -12.53
CA GLU A 105 16.06 -6.31 -12.08
C GLU A 105 15.92 -6.28 -10.56
N THR A 106 15.50 -5.12 -10.02
CA THR A 106 15.23 -4.98 -8.60
C THR A 106 13.75 -5.22 -8.31
N ALA A 107 13.44 -5.76 -7.13
CA ALA A 107 12.05 -5.86 -6.69
C ALA A 107 11.42 -4.46 -6.60
N MET A 108 12.19 -3.45 -6.15
CA MET A 108 11.72 -2.07 -6.11
C MET A 108 11.29 -1.58 -7.50
N GLY A 109 12.04 -1.92 -8.54
CA GLY A 109 11.70 -1.54 -9.92
C GLY A 109 10.34 -2.07 -10.35
N PHE A 110 10.02 -3.31 -10.02
CA PHE A 110 8.70 -3.87 -10.29
C PHE A 110 7.58 -3.09 -9.59
N ILE A 111 7.81 -2.71 -8.34
CA ILE A 111 6.82 -1.93 -7.57
C ILE A 111 6.65 -0.54 -8.18
N GLN A 112 7.75 0.14 -8.48
CA GLN A 112 7.75 1.49 -9.05
C GLN A 112 6.94 1.57 -10.35
N ASN A 113 7.08 0.56 -11.19
CA ASN A 113 6.41 0.53 -12.49
C ASN A 113 4.88 0.42 -12.37
N THR A 114 4.37 -0.03 -11.23
CA THR A 114 2.92 -0.10 -11.01
C THR A 114 2.31 1.22 -10.56
N HIS A 115 3.12 2.19 -10.12
CA HIS A 115 2.63 3.43 -9.50
C HIS A 115 1.56 3.14 -8.45
N PRO A 116 1.90 2.42 -7.38
CA PRO A 116 0.90 1.95 -6.44
C PRO A 116 0.26 3.07 -5.65
N ILE A 117 -0.95 2.83 -5.15
CA ILE A 117 -1.52 3.66 -4.10
C ILE A 117 -0.89 3.18 -2.80
N VAL A 118 -0.20 4.10 -2.12
CA VAL A 118 0.49 3.79 -0.86
C VAL A 118 -0.38 4.21 0.31
N ILE A 119 -0.57 3.29 1.25
CA ILE A 119 -1.30 3.54 2.49
C ILE A 119 -0.28 3.48 3.62
N ILE A 120 -0.19 4.53 4.42
CA ILE A 120 0.70 4.58 5.57
C ILE A 120 -0.12 4.41 6.85
N ASP A 121 0.16 3.33 7.57
CA ASP A 121 -0.45 3.04 8.85
C ASP A 121 0.45 3.63 9.95
N GLU A 122 -0.12 4.43 10.85
CA GLU A 122 0.62 5.14 11.89
C GLU A 122 1.70 6.04 11.31
N PRO A 123 1.35 7.09 10.53
CA PRO A 123 2.35 7.90 9.84
C PRO A 123 3.36 8.59 10.77
N GLN A 124 2.96 8.90 12.00
CA GLN A 124 3.88 9.50 12.97
C GLN A 124 5.05 8.57 13.34
N SER A 125 4.89 7.26 13.14
CA SER A 125 5.93 6.26 13.42
C SER A 125 6.67 5.80 12.16
N VAL A 126 6.10 6.04 10.98
CA VAL A 126 6.66 5.61 9.69
C VAL A 126 7.36 6.76 8.99
N ASP A 127 6.68 7.89 8.88
CA ASP A 127 7.01 9.01 7.99
C ASP A 127 7.53 10.21 8.79
N ASN A 128 8.30 9.93 9.84
CA ASN A 128 8.75 10.94 10.80
C ASN A 128 10.18 11.45 10.54
N THR A 129 10.87 10.93 9.54
CA THR A 129 12.22 11.36 9.19
C THR A 129 12.32 11.68 7.70
N PRO A 130 13.26 12.55 7.29
CA PRO A 130 13.50 12.81 5.87
C PRO A 130 13.84 11.54 5.08
N LYS A 131 14.60 10.64 5.70
CA LYS A 131 15.00 9.38 5.06
C LYS A 131 13.80 8.46 4.79
N ALA A 132 12.87 8.39 5.74
CA ALA A 132 11.64 7.60 5.58
C ALA A 132 10.75 8.20 4.49
N LYS A 133 10.60 9.52 4.47
CA LYS A 133 9.82 10.21 3.43
C LYS A 133 10.40 9.99 2.05
N GLU A 134 11.72 10.03 1.93
CA GLU A 134 12.41 9.75 0.68
C GLU A 134 12.19 8.30 0.23
N ALA A 135 12.27 7.34 1.16
CA ALA A 135 12.03 5.93 0.86
C ALA A 135 10.62 5.71 0.32
N ILE A 136 9.62 6.33 0.93
CA ILE A 136 8.23 6.23 0.47
C ILE A 136 8.09 6.84 -0.92
N ALA A 137 8.72 7.97 -1.17
CA ALA A 137 8.71 8.59 -2.50
C ALA A 137 9.36 7.69 -3.56
N THR A 138 10.35 6.87 -3.16
CA THR A 138 11.03 5.93 -4.06
C THR A 138 10.08 4.85 -4.58
N LEU A 139 9.00 4.54 -3.88
CA LEU A 139 7.97 3.61 -4.37
C LEU A 139 7.25 4.12 -5.61
N ASN A 140 7.46 5.38 -5.97
CA ASN A 140 6.83 6.05 -7.10
C ASN A 140 5.30 6.00 -7.04
N PRO A 141 4.71 6.39 -5.89
CA PRO A 141 3.28 6.20 -5.66
C PRO A 141 2.40 7.10 -6.53
N LEU A 142 1.25 6.58 -6.92
CA LEU A 142 0.18 7.38 -7.53
C LEU A 142 -0.31 8.44 -6.54
N CYS A 143 -0.57 8.02 -5.31
CA CYS A 143 -0.89 8.90 -4.19
C CYS A 143 -0.53 8.18 -2.88
N VAL A 144 -0.47 8.95 -1.80
CA VAL A 144 -0.18 8.43 -0.46
C VAL A 144 -1.33 8.80 0.47
N LEU A 145 -1.95 7.79 1.06
CA LEU A 145 -3.04 7.96 2.02
C LEU A 145 -2.50 7.65 3.42
N ARG A 146 -2.69 8.56 4.36
CA ARG A 146 -2.20 8.42 5.72
C ARG A 146 -3.34 8.21 6.70
N TYR A 147 -3.23 7.17 7.51
CA TYR A 147 -4.23 6.80 8.50
C TYR A 147 -3.60 6.75 9.87
N SER A 148 -4.15 7.56 10.80
CA SER A 148 -3.66 7.65 12.17
C SER A 148 -4.77 7.31 13.16
N ALA A 149 -4.42 6.54 14.19
CA ALA A 149 -5.33 6.22 15.29
C ALA A 149 -5.41 7.34 16.34
N THR A 150 -4.55 8.35 16.25
CA THR A 150 -4.41 9.37 17.31
C THR A 150 -5.55 10.37 17.37
N HIS A 151 -6.47 10.38 16.40
CA HIS A 151 -7.58 11.34 16.32
C HIS A 151 -8.94 10.69 16.51
N ARG A 152 -9.07 9.77 17.47
CA ARG A 152 -10.36 9.20 17.89
C ARG A 152 -11.31 8.94 16.71
N GLU A 153 -10.99 7.95 15.90
CA GLU A 153 -11.84 7.55 14.77
C GLU A 153 -11.94 8.58 13.64
N LYS A 154 -11.32 9.76 13.78
CA LYS A 154 -11.19 10.66 12.65
C LYS A 154 -10.15 10.12 11.70
N ILE A 155 -10.58 9.86 10.48
CA ILE A 155 -9.68 9.47 9.41
C ILE A 155 -8.94 10.72 8.99
N ASN A 156 -7.67 10.82 9.38
CA ASN A 156 -6.78 11.83 8.86
C ASN A 156 -6.33 11.40 7.48
N LEU A 157 -7.12 11.76 6.49
CA LEU A 157 -6.80 11.44 5.11
C LEU A 157 -5.87 12.51 4.56
N LEU A 158 -4.58 12.35 4.83
CA LEU A 158 -3.54 13.16 4.23
C LEU A 158 -3.02 12.42 3.01
N TYR A 159 -3.05 13.05 1.87
CA TYR A 159 -2.57 12.45 0.63
C TYR A 159 -1.46 13.30 0.04
N ARG A 160 -0.63 12.65 -0.76
CA ARG A 160 0.49 13.27 -1.44
C ARG A 160 0.44 12.85 -2.90
N LEU A 161 0.24 13.81 -3.79
CA LEU A 161 0.21 13.55 -5.22
C LEU A 161 1.62 13.60 -5.80
N THR A 162 1.90 12.71 -6.73
CA THR A 162 3.09 12.79 -7.55
C THR A 162 2.79 13.65 -8.78
N PRO A 163 3.82 14.17 -9.48
CA PRO A 163 3.60 14.95 -10.70
C PRO A 163 2.81 14.18 -11.77
N VAL A 164 2.95 12.86 -11.80
CA VAL A 164 2.22 12.00 -12.75
C VAL A 164 0.73 12.02 -12.47
N ASP A 165 0.32 12.33 -11.25
CA ASP A 165 -1.05 12.22 -10.78
C ASP A 165 -1.82 13.55 -10.83
N ALA A 166 -1.21 14.63 -11.29
CA ALA A 166 -1.90 15.89 -11.47
C ALA A 166 -3.18 15.71 -12.31
N TYR A 167 -3.15 14.79 -13.24
CA TYR A 167 -4.29 14.39 -14.06
C TYR A 167 -5.43 13.80 -13.25
N GLN A 168 -5.14 13.15 -12.13
CA GLN A 168 -6.14 12.47 -11.28
C GLN A 168 -6.48 13.25 -10.01
N MET A 169 -6.13 14.53 -9.95
CA MET A 169 -6.35 15.36 -8.78
C MET A 169 -7.83 15.44 -8.39
N GLY A 170 -8.75 15.48 -9.37
CA GLY A 170 -10.19 15.47 -9.12
C GLY A 170 -10.65 14.18 -8.44
N LEU A 171 -10.02 13.07 -8.77
CA LEU A 171 -10.30 11.74 -8.22
C LEU A 171 -9.93 11.67 -6.74
N VAL A 172 -8.76 12.19 -6.38
CA VAL A 172 -8.29 12.23 -5.00
C VAL A 172 -9.18 13.14 -4.16
N LYS A 173 -9.61 14.26 -4.69
CA LYS A 173 -10.56 15.18 -4.01
C LYS A 173 -11.89 14.50 -3.75
N GLN A 174 -12.40 13.72 -4.68
CA GLN A 174 -13.64 12.97 -4.50
C GLN A 174 -13.52 11.95 -3.38
N ILE A 175 -12.39 11.26 -3.28
CA ILE A 175 -12.12 10.30 -2.22
C ILE A 175 -12.12 11.00 -0.86
N ALA A 176 -11.45 12.15 -0.75
CA ALA A 176 -11.39 12.93 0.47
C ALA A 176 -12.77 13.38 0.93
N VAL A 177 -13.62 13.82 0.01
CA VAL A 177 -15.00 14.26 0.31
C VAL A 177 -15.88 13.10 0.75
N SER A 178 -15.75 11.93 0.13
CA SER A 178 -16.57 10.77 0.46
C SER A 178 -16.17 10.10 1.77
N SER A 179 -15.06 10.52 2.38
CA SER A 179 -14.59 10.00 3.68
C SER A 179 -15.14 10.76 4.88
N ASN A 180 -15.93 11.80 4.69
CA ASN A 180 -16.57 12.58 5.74
C ASN A 180 -17.87 11.92 6.23
#